data_a5b38dacc6df4da49aca47571732d0d0
#
_entry.id   a5b38dacc6df4da49aca47571732d0d0
#
_cell.length_a   1.000
_cell.length_b   1.000
_cell.length_c   1.000
_cell.angle_alpha   90.00
_cell.angle_beta   90.00
_cell.angle_gamma   90.00
#
_symmetry.space_group_name_H-M   'P 1'
#
loop_
_entity.id
_entity.type
_entity.pdbx_description
1 polymer ?
#
loop_
_entity_poly.entity_id
_entity_poly.type
_entity_poly.pdbx_seq_one_letter_code
_entity_poly.pdbx_strand_id
1 'polypeptide(L)'
;MIPIAICDDELLHARQTQAAIRRCEAQAVTRCFETPLALLAAVTQQGYAPRVAVLDIRMAGMDGIELAKRLNALVPGCAVIFLTAYLSYAPDVYETRHVYFVLKRELDRRIGSALRATGNN
;
A
#
# COMPACT_ATOMS: atom_id res chain seq x y z
N MET A 1 -3.77 -1.61 -17.27
CA MET A 1 -2.86 -2.25 -16.31
C MET A 1 -2.49 -1.27 -15.20
N ILE A 2 -2.71 -1.68 -13.96
CA ILE A 2 -2.49 -0.81 -12.81
C ILE A 2 -1.47 -1.47 -11.88
N PRO A 3 -0.24 -0.94 -11.81
CA PRO A 3 0.78 -1.51 -10.92
C PRO A 3 0.49 -1.12 -9.47
N ILE A 4 0.31 -2.12 -8.63
CA ILE A 4 0.01 -1.95 -7.20
C ILE A 4 1.05 -2.69 -6.38
N ALA A 5 1.75 -1.96 -5.53
CA ALA A 5 2.68 -2.53 -4.57
C ALA A 5 1.94 -2.88 -3.28
N ILE A 6 2.29 -4.00 -2.70
CA ILE A 6 1.80 -4.42 -1.39
C ILE A 6 3.03 -4.65 -0.52
N CYS A 7 3.12 -3.99 0.62
CA CYS A 7 4.21 -4.19 1.56
C CYS A 7 3.67 -4.60 2.92
N ASP A 8 4.00 -5.81 3.34
CA ASP A 8 3.56 -6.39 4.60
C ASP A 8 4.59 -7.44 4.99
N ASP A 9 5.09 -7.39 6.21
CA ASP A 9 6.10 -8.33 6.68
C ASP A 9 5.52 -9.71 7.03
N GLU A 10 4.20 -9.87 6.99
CA GLU A 10 3.53 -11.15 7.12
C GLU A 10 3.02 -11.61 5.75
N LEU A 11 3.67 -12.61 5.19
CA LEU A 11 3.37 -13.09 3.84
C LEU A 11 1.91 -13.51 3.67
N LEU A 12 1.33 -14.14 4.69
CA LEU A 12 -0.08 -14.54 4.63
C LEU A 12 -0.99 -13.34 4.45
N HIS A 13 -0.75 -12.26 5.20
CA HIS A 13 -1.54 -11.04 5.07
C HIS A 13 -1.34 -10.37 3.72
N ALA A 14 -0.11 -10.36 3.21
CA ALA A 14 0.18 -9.82 1.88
C ALA A 14 -0.62 -10.56 0.81
N ARG A 15 -0.69 -11.88 0.90
CA ARG A 15 -1.43 -12.70 -0.06
C ARG A 15 -2.95 -12.50 0.05
N GLN A 16 -3.47 -12.31 1.26
CA GLN A 16 -4.87 -12.00 1.46
C GLN A 16 -5.22 -10.65 0.84
N THR A 17 -4.35 -9.67 1.01
CA THR A 17 -4.52 -8.35 0.39
C THR A 17 -4.49 -8.46 -1.12
N GLN A 18 -3.54 -9.21 -1.66
CA GLN A 18 -3.44 -9.44 -3.10
C GLN A 18 -4.71 -10.07 -3.67
N ALA A 19 -5.23 -11.08 -3.00
CA ALA A 19 -6.45 -11.75 -3.44
C ALA A 19 -7.66 -10.80 -3.41
N ALA A 20 -7.77 -9.99 -2.36
CA ALA A 20 -8.86 -9.02 -2.23
C ALA A 20 -8.80 -7.97 -3.35
N ILE A 21 -7.61 -7.47 -3.65
CA ILE A 21 -7.42 -6.50 -4.74
C ILE A 21 -7.81 -7.12 -6.08
N ARG A 22 -7.38 -8.32 -6.36
CA ARG A 22 -7.68 -8.99 -7.63
C ARG A 22 -9.17 -9.24 -7.83
N ARG A 23 -9.90 -9.45 -6.75
CA ARG A 23 -11.37 -9.65 -6.83
C ARG A 23 -12.11 -8.40 -7.25
N CYS A 24 -11.61 -7.21 -6.89
CA CYS A 24 -12.32 -5.97 -7.18
C CYS A 24 -11.67 -5.12 -8.28
N GLU A 25 -10.45 -5.45 -8.73
CA GLU A 25 -9.78 -4.72 -9.79
C GLU A 25 -9.04 -5.67 -10.73
N ALA A 26 -9.68 -6.01 -11.83
CA ALA A 26 -9.14 -6.97 -12.79
C ALA A 26 -7.87 -6.48 -13.50
N GLN A 27 -7.67 -5.17 -13.58
CA GLN A 27 -6.51 -4.58 -14.23
C GLN A 27 -5.30 -4.46 -13.31
N ALA A 28 -5.43 -4.84 -12.05
CA ALA A 28 -4.34 -4.73 -11.10
C ALA A 28 -3.22 -5.71 -11.40
N VAL A 29 -2.00 -5.21 -11.41
CA VAL A 29 -0.79 -6.03 -11.45
C VAL A 29 -0.11 -5.83 -10.10
N THR A 30 -0.29 -6.80 -9.22
CA THR A 30 0.17 -6.69 -7.84
C THR A 30 1.56 -7.25 -7.69
N ARG A 31 2.33 -6.63 -6.81
CA ARG A 31 3.66 -7.09 -6.44
C ARG A 31 3.82 -6.96 -4.93
N CYS A 32 4.14 -8.09 -4.27
CA CYS A 32 4.26 -8.14 -2.82
C CYS A 32 5.71 -7.99 -2.40
N PHE A 33 5.93 -7.22 -1.35
CA PHE A 33 7.24 -7.00 -0.73
C PHE A 33 7.15 -7.32 0.76
N GLU A 34 8.10 -8.09 1.27
CA GLU A 34 8.12 -8.46 2.68
C GLU A 34 8.76 -7.39 3.56
N THR A 35 9.55 -6.51 2.98
CA THR A 35 10.24 -5.45 3.74
C THR A 35 10.12 -4.11 3.03
N PRO A 36 10.13 -3.00 3.78
CA PRO A 36 10.18 -1.68 3.19
C PRO A 36 11.39 -1.46 2.28
N LEU A 37 12.55 -1.98 2.67
CA LEU A 37 13.75 -1.83 1.86
C LEU A 37 13.65 -2.54 0.51
N ALA A 38 12.96 -3.69 0.46
CA ALA A 38 12.76 -4.40 -0.80
C ALA A 38 11.92 -3.57 -1.77
N LEU A 39 10.86 -2.93 -1.29
CA LEU A 39 10.05 -2.04 -2.12
C LEU A 39 10.87 -0.84 -2.59
N LEU A 40 11.59 -0.19 -1.71
CA LEU A 40 12.41 0.97 -2.06
C LEU A 40 13.51 0.60 -3.06
N ALA A 41 14.12 -0.59 -2.91
CA ALA A 41 15.11 -1.08 -3.85
C ALA A 41 14.50 -1.30 -5.25
N ALA A 42 13.31 -1.85 -5.33
CA ALA A 42 12.63 -2.01 -6.61
C ALA A 42 12.39 -0.66 -7.29
N VAL A 43 11.99 0.35 -6.52
CA VAL A 43 11.75 1.70 -7.06
C VAL A 43 13.07 2.34 -7.52
N THR A 44 14.11 2.29 -6.70
CA THR A 44 15.36 3.01 -7.01
C THR A 44 16.26 2.27 -7.98
N GLN A 45 16.25 0.94 -7.97
CA GLN A 45 17.20 0.14 -8.77
C GLN A 45 16.58 -0.46 -10.02
N GLN A 46 15.27 -0.71 -10.03
CA GLN A 46 14.59 -1.35 -11.15
C GLN A 46 13.62 -0.42 -11.88
N GLY A 47 13.50 0.83 -11.44
CA GLY A 47 12.55 1.77 -12.03
C GLY A 47 11.10 1.41 -11.80
N TYR A 48 10.81 0.63 -10.76
CA TYR A 48 9.44 0.28 -10.43
C TYR A 48 8.68 1.52 -9.96
N ALA A 49 7.55 1.80 -10.58
CA ALA A 49 6.75 2.98 -10.29
C ALA A 49 5.30 2.57 -10.02
N PRO A 50 4.97 2.13 -8.80
CA PRO A 50 3.60 1.73 -8.50
C PRO A 50 2.68 2.93 -8.53
N ARG A 51 1.48 2.72 -9.06
CA ARG A 51 0.43 3.74 -9.07
C ARG A 51 -0.25 3.83 -7.71
N VAL A 52 -0.34 2.69 -7.02
CA VAL A 52 -0.90 2.58 -5.67
C VAL A 52 0.04 1.71 -4.84
N ALA A 53 0.23 2.07 -3.60
CA ALA A 53 0.95 1.26 -2.62
C ALA A 53 0.04 0.97 -1.44
N VAL A 54 -0.17 -0.30 -1.15
CA VAL A 54 -0.94 -0.76 0.01
C VAL A 54 0.08 -1.21 1.06
N LEU A 55 0.17 -0.45 2.14
CA LEU A 55 1.23 -0.58 3.12
C LEU A 55 0.67 -0.92 4.50
N ASP A 56 1.21 -1.98 5.09
CA ASP A 56 1.00 -2.22 6.51
C ASP A 56 1.76 -1.14 7.29
N ILE A 57 1.15 -0.58 8.33
CA ILE A 57 1.81 0.46 9.13
C ILE A 57 2.89 -0.17 10.00
N ARG A 58 2.59 -1.28 10.63
CA ARG A 58 3.45 -1.86 11.64
C ARG A 58 4.32 -2.97 11.06
N MET A 59 5.56 -2.61 10.74
CA MET A 59 6.54 -3.53 10.18
C MET A 59 7.87 -3.39 10.87
N ALA A 60 8.67 -4.46 10.85
CA ALA A 60 10.01 -4.45 11.40
C ALA A 60 10.92 -3.50 10.61
N GLY A 61 11.76 -2.77 11.31
CA GLY A 61 12.74 -1.87 10.72
C GLY A 61 12.20 -0.48 10.43
N MET A 62 11.35 -0.35 9.43
CA MET A 62 10.75 0.92 9.04
C MET A 62 9.24 0.74 9.02
N ASP A 63 8.49 1.62 9.69
CA ASP A 63 7.04 1.51 9.65
C ASP A 63 6.48 2.00 8.30
N GLY A 64 5.18 1.70 8.06
CA GLY A 64 4.55 2.03 6.80
C GLY A 64 4.40 3.53 6.55
N ILE A 65 4.33 4.34 7.60
CA ILE A 65 4.20 5.80 7.47
C ILE A 65 5.50 6.39 6.94
N GLU A 66 6.63 5.97 7.50
CA GLU A 66 7.95 6.38 7.01
C GLU A 66 8.17 5.90 5.58
N LEU A 67 7.80 4.65 5.30
CA LEU A 67 7.88 4.10 3.94
C LEU A 67 7.07 4.93 2.96
N ALA A 68 5.86 5.32 3.33
CA ALA A 68 5.00 6.15 2.47
C ALA A 68 5.64 7.49 2.16
N LYS A 69 6.27 8.12 3.15
CA LYS A 69 6.95 9.40 2.94
C LYS A 69 8.09 9.27 1.94
N ARG A 70 8.90 8.22 2.08
CA ARG A 70 10.01 7.96 1.16
C ARG A 70 9.53 7.62 -0.23
N LEU A 71 8.48 6.80 -0.31
CA LEU A 71 7.89 6.42 -1.59
C LEU A 71 7.31 7.62 -2.32
N ASN A 72 6.61 8.51 -1.61
CA ASN A 72 6.05 9.71 -2.21
C ASN A 72 7.13 10.68 -2.75
N ALA A 73 8.29 10.71 -2.10
CA ALA A 73 9.42 11.50 -2.60
C ALA A 73 9.98 10.92 -3.91
N LEU A 74 9.99 9.59 -4.04
CA LEU A 74 10.54 8.90 -5.21
C LEU A 74 9.52 8.76 -6.34
N VAL A 75 8.25 8.56 -6.00
CA VAL A 75 7.15 8.38 -6.96
C VAL A 75 5.99 9.30 -6.54
N PRO A 76 6.06 10.60 -6.87
CA PRO A 76 5.09 11.59 -6.36
C PRO A 76 3.63 11.30 -6.71
N GLY A 77 3.38 10.59 -7.80
CA GLY A 77 2.02 10.24 -8.21
C GLY A 77 1.45 9.00 -7.53
N CYS A 78 2.21 8.32 -6.69
CA CYS A 78 1.75 7.10 -6.05
C CYS A 78 0.77 7.41 -4.92
N ALA A 79 -0.43 6.86 -5.01
CA ALA A 79 -1.41 6.92 -3.93
C ALA A 79 -1.08 5.85 -2.88
N VAL A 80 -1.34 6.15 -1.62
CA VAL A 80 -1.04 5.24 -0.52
C VAL A 80 -2.32 4.83 0.19
N ILE A 81 -2.49 3.53 0.36
CA ILE A 81 -3.54 2.95 1.19
C ILE A 81 -2.85 2.29 2.38
N PHE A 82 -3.09 2.80 3.57
CA PHE A 82 -2.61 2.16 4.79
C PHE A 82 -3.58 1.07 5.21
N LEU A 83 -3.05 -0.13 5.40
CA LEU A 83 -3.80 -1.29 5.85
C LEU A 83 -3.27 -1.69 7.22
N THR A 84 -4.10 -1.57 8.26
CA THR A 84 -3.62 -1.82 9.62
C THR A 84 -4.70 -2.48 10.49
N ALA A 85 -4.25 -3.18 11.52
CA ALA A 85 -5.13 -3.73 12.55
C ALA A 85 -5.49 -2.69 13.63
N TYR A 86 -4.81 -1.53 13.64
CA TYR A 86 -4.87 -0.61 14.78
C TYR A 86 -5.41 0.77 14.39
N LEU A 87 -6.57 1.14 14.92
CA LEU A 87 -7.16 2.47 14.72
C LEU A 87 -6.29 3.61 15.29
N SER A 88 -5.48 3.32 16.29
CA SER A 88 -4.65 4.33 16.94
C SER A 88 -3.63 4.98 16.01
N TYR A 89 -3.37 4.39 14.85
CA TYR A 89 -2.45 4.98 13.87
C TYR A 89 -3.12 5.99 12.95
N ALA A 90 -4.45 6.10 12.94
CA ALA A 90 -5.16 6.95 12.00
C ALA A 90 -4.69 8.42 11.98
N PRO A 91 -4.41 9.07 13.12
CA PRO A 91 -3.95 10.46 13.10
C PRO A 91 -2.62 10.66 12.38
N ASP A 92 -1.73 9.66 12.45
CA ASP A 92 -0.38 9.79 11.91
C ASP A 92 -0.34 9.74 10.38
N VAL A 93 -1.36 9.15 9.75
CA VAL A 93 -1.37 8.97 8.30
C VAL A 93 -1.62 10.27 7.54
N TYR A 94 -2.11 11.31 8.20
CA TYR A 94 -2.41 12.58 7.54
C TYR A 94 -1.18 13.36 7.10
N GLU A 95 0.00 12.90 7.45
CA GLU A 95 1.25 13.54 7.03
C GLU A 95 1.65 13.21 5.58
N THR A 96 0.99 12.25 4.94
CA THR A 96 1.33 11.83 3.58
C THR A 96 0.29 12.33 2.58
N ARG A 97 0.65 12.29 1.29
CA ARG A 97 -0.27 12.66 0.21
C ARG A 97 -1.16 11.50 -0.18
N HIS A 98 -2.36 11.82 -0.70
CA HIS A 98 -3.28 10.82 -1.29
C HIS A 98 -3.44 9.62 -0.35
N VAL A 99 -3.75 9.92 0.90
CA VAL A 99 -3.80 8.92 1.95
C VAL A 99 -5.19 8.35 2.07
N TYR A 100 -5.26 7.03 2.07
CA TYR A 100 -6.48 6.26 2.33
C TYR A 100 -6.18 5.27 3.43
N PHE A 101 -7.18 4.92 4.21
CA PHE A 101 -7.00 4.10 5.39
C PHE A 101 -8.01 2.96 5.40
N VAL A 102 -7.54 1.72 5.54
CA VAL A 102 -8.39 0.53 5.61
C VAL A 102 -7.96 -0.32 6.80
N LEU A 103 -8.91 -0.68 7.65
CA LEU A 103 -8.64 -1.63 8.71
C LEU A 103 -8.55 -3.05 8.13
N LYS A 104 -7.59 -3.85 8.60
CA LYS A 104 -7.39 -5.21 8.10
C LYS A 104 -8.65 -6.05 8.19
N ARG A 105 -9.43 -5.92 9.26
CA ARG A 105 -10.69 -6.66 9.41
C ARG A 105 -11.76 -6.26 8.41
N GLU A 106 -11.58 -5.12 7.73
CA GLU A 106 -12.51 -4.60 6.73
C GLU A 106 -11.97 -4.71 5.31
N LEU A 107 -10.89 -5.46 5.13
CA LEU A 107 -10.18 -5.55 3.86
C LEU A 107 -11.13 -5.82 2.69
N ASP A 108 -11.89 -6.92 2.75
CA ASP A 108 -12.74 -7.33 1.63
C ASP A 108 -13.84 -6.31 1.33
N ARG A 109 -14.32 -5.65 2.37
CA ARG A 109 -15.43 -4.70 2.23
C ARG A 109 -14.98 -3.35 1.72
N ARG A 110 -13.75 -2.92 2.06
CA ARG A 110 -13.33 -1.54 1.84
C ARG A 110 -12.23 -1.35 0.81
N ILE A 111 -11.49 -2.38 0.46
CA ILE A 111 -10.36 -2.21 -0.44
C ILE A 111 -10.80 -1.72 -1.83
N GLY A 112 -11.96 -2.18 -2.29
CA GLY A 112 -12.48 -1.74 -3.57
C GLY A 112 -12.78 -0.24 -3.61
N SER A 113 -13.42 0.28 -2.55
CA SER A 113 -13.71 1.72 -2.45
C SER A 113 -12.43 2.54 -2.39
N ALA A 114 -11.43 2.07 -1.63
CA ALA A 114 -10.16 2.76 -1.52
C ALA A 114 -9.43 2.81 -2.86
N LEU A 115 -9.43 1.71 -3.60
CA LEU A 115 -8.81 1.67 -4.93
C LEU A 115 -9.51 2.59 -5.91
N ARG A 116 -10.83 2.62 -5.91
CA ARG A 116 -11.59 3.53 -6.77
C ARG A 116 -11.29 4.99 -6.44
N ALA A 117 -11.16 5.31 -5.16
CA ALA A 117 -10.81 6.66 -4.74
C ALA A 117 -9.44 7.09 -5.28
N THR A 118 -8.46 6.18 -5.32
CA THR A 118 -7.15 6.48 -5.88
C THR A 118 -7.20 6.66 -7.39
N GLY A 119 -8.08 5.95 -8.08
CA GLY A 119 -8.16 5.98 -9.54
C GLY A 119 -8.95 7.14 -10.12
N ASN A 120 -9.67 7.87 -9.29
CA ASN A 120 -10.53 8.97 -9.74
C ASN A 120 -9.85 10.33 -9.72
N ASN A 121 -8.56 10.35 -9.57
CA ASN A 121 -7.80 11.61 -9.50
C ASN A 121 -7.19 12.01 -10.81
#